data_765ef22cf9da4f63fdeb45f1e8d67a07
#
_entry.id   765ef22cf9da4f63fdeb45f1e8d67a07
#
_cell.length_a   1.000
_cell.length_b   1.000
_cell.length_c   1.000
_cell.angle_alpha   90.00
_cell.angle_beta   90.00
_cell.angle_gamma   90.00
#
_symmetry.space_group_name_H-M   'P 1'
#
loop_
_entity.id
_entity.type
_entity.pdbx_description
1 polymer ?
#
loop_
_entity_poly.entity_id
_entity_poly.type
_entity_poly.pdbx_seq_one_letter_code
_entity_poly.pdbx_strand_id
1 'polypeptide(L)'
;MPAAVETMAWTGQEPWHREGVKVAPDLTPDEMMIAAELDWTVSKRPSYTIDTPEYGEDSRLIQTPDTFHIVRDSDNAILSSCGTGYIPTQNKQIFDFLTRFATAADFSMETAGSLRGGKSVWALAKVPHS
;
A
#
# COMPACT_ATOMS: atom_id res chain seq x y z
N MET A 1 3.83 -3.71 21.72
CA MET A 1 4.24 -2.70 20.71
C MET A 1 3.08 -2.43 19.79
N PRO A 2 2.72 -1.19 19.60
CA PRO A 2 1.74 -0.87 18.57
C PRO A 2 2.27 -1.22 17.20
N ALA A 3 1.39 -1.58 16.29
CA ALA A 3 1.75 -1.76 14.89
C ALA A 3 2.26 -0.43 14.31
N ALA A 4 3.21 -0.51 13.37
CA ALA A 4 3.75 0.67 12.71
C ALA A 4 2.77 1.15 11.62
N VAL A 5 1.61 1.66 12.03
CA VAL A 5 0.56 2.12 11.14
C VAL A 5 0.96 3.41 10.46
N GLU A 6 0.91 3.45 9.13
CA GLU A 6 1.11 4.66 8.36
C GLU A 6 -0.20 5.41 8.18
N THR A 7 -1.19 4.75 7.61
CA THR A 7 -2.53 5.30 7.43
C THR A 7 -3.57 4.24 7.74
N MET A 8 -4.77 4.66 8.15
CA MET A 8 -5.85 3.74 8.48
C MET A 8 -7.19 4.44 8.47
N ALA A 9 -8.23 3.74 8.04
CA ALA A 9 -9.62 4.13 8.23
C ALA A 9 -10.39 2.95 8.85
N TRP A 10 -11.36 3.24 9.68
CA TRP A 10 -12.15 2.22 10.37
C TRP A 10 -13.58 2.66 10.59
N THR A 11 -14.44 1.67 10.78
CA THR A 11 -15.84 1.87 11.13
C THR A 11 -16.21 0.98 12.30
N GLY A 12 -17.28 1.30 13.02
CA GLY A 12 -17.71 0.53 14.17
C GLY A 12 -16.92 0.86 15.42
N GLN A 13 -16.35 -0.14 16.08
CA GLN A 13 -15.61 0.03 17.31
C GLN A 13 -14.22 0.60 17.07
N GLU A 14 -13.80 1.57 17.89
CA GLU A 14 -12.47 2.16 17.79
C GLU A 14 -11.38 1.10 17.97
N PRO A 15 -10.38 1.05 17.07
CA PRO A 15 -9.25 0.14 17.20
C PRO A 15 -8.47 0.40 18.51
N TRP A 16 -7.93 -0.66 19.09
CA TRP A 16 -7.18 -0.59 20.34
C TRP A 16 -6.01 0.40 20.33
N HIS A 17 -5.38 0.62 19.19
CA HIS A 17 -4.26 1.54 19.03
C HIS A 17 -4.68 2.99 18.78
N ARG A 18 -5.97 3.24 18.63
CA ARG A 18 -6.56 4.59 18.41
C ARG A 18 -5.99 5.36 17.24
N GLU A 19 -5.50 4.66 16.23
CA GLU A 19 -4.96 5.29 15.04
C GLU A 19 -5.98 5.29 13.91
N GLY A 20 -5.81 6.23 12.99
CA GLY A 20 -6.64 6.30 11.79
C GLY A 20 -7.87 7.19 11.94
N VAL A 21 -8.70 7.15 10.91
CA VAL A 21 -9.87 8.00 10.75
C VAL A 21 -11.13 7.15 10.86
N LYS A 22 -12.06 7.54 11.72
CA LYS A 22 -13.37 6.91 11.79
C LYS A 22 -14.22 7.32 10.59
N VAL A 23 -14.83 6.36 9.93
CA VAL A 23 -15.66 6.57 8.75
C VAL A 23 -17.06 5.98 8.93
N ALA A 24 -17.97 6.33 8.03
CA ALA A 24 -19.32 5.79 8.04
C ALA A 24 -19.31 4.27 7.83
N PRO A 25 -20.28 3.53 8.40
CA PRO A 25 -20.28 2.06 8.36
C PRO A 25 -20.64 1.45 7.00
N ASP A 26 -21.07 2.23 6.04
CA ASP A 26 -21.56 1.75 4.75
C ASP A 26 -20.67 2.16 3.57
N LEU A 27 -19.39 2.48 3.82
CA LEU A 27 -18.48 2.84 2.75
C LEU A 27 -18.28 1.69 1.76
N THR A 28 -18.22 2.05 0.48
CA THR A 28 -17.75 1.13 -0.55
C THR A 28 -16.26 0.87 -0.38
N PRO A 29 -15.70 -0.21 -0.97
CA PRO A 29 -14.26 -0.44 -0.94
C PRO A 29 -13.45 0.75 -1.47
N ASP A 30 -13.85 1.37 -2.58
CA ASP A 30 -13.16 2.54 -3.12
C ASP A 30 -13.17 3.72 -2.15
N GLU A 31 -14.31 3.99 -1.51
CA GLU A 31 -14.41 5.05 -0.51
C GLU A 31 -13.51 4.77 0.70
N MET A 32 -13.46 3.52 1.15
CA MET A 32 -12.56 3.10 2.24
C MET A 32 -11.08 3.25 1.84
N MET A 33 -10.74 2.92 0.60
CA MET A 33 -9.37 3.09 0.09
C MET A 33 -8.94 4.56 0.17
N ILE A 34 -9.79 5.48 -0.24
CA ILE A 34 -9.50 6.92 -0.19
C ILE A 34 -9.41 7.40 1.26
N ALA A 35 -10.35 6.98 2.10
CA ALA A 35 -10.36 7.37 3.52
C ALA A 35 -9.14 6.86 4.28
N ALA A 36 -8.61 5.70 3.92
CA ALA A 36 -7.40 5.14 4.50
C ALA A 36 -6.12 5.67 3.85
N GLU A 37 -6.23 6.60 2.91
CA GLU A 37 -5.10 7.17 2.16
C GLU A 37 -4.29 6.09 1.44
N LEU A 38 -4.98 5.15 0.77
CA LEU A 38 -4.38 4.05 0.02
C LEU A 38 -4.53 4.22 -1.49
N ASP A 39 -4.92 5.38 -1.96
CA ASP A 39 -5.16 5.66 -3.38
C ASP A 39 -3.88 6.01 -4.15
N TRP A 40 -2.73 5.64 -3.61
CA TRP A 40 -1.45 5.80 -4.29
C TRP A 40 -1.14 4.58 -5.17
N THR A 41 -0.27 4.81 -6.15
CA THR A 41 0.20 3.78 -7.08
C THR A 41 1.67 3.46 -6.83
N VAL A 42 2.11 2.31 -7.33
CA VAL A 42 3.51 1.92 -7.30
C VAL A 42 4.03 1.69 -8.72
N SER A 43 5.33 1.89 -8.88
CA SER A 43 6.05 1.63 -10.12
C SER A 43 7.22 0.71 -9.86
N LYS A 44 7.52 -0.15 -10.83
CA LYS A 44 8.72 -0.97 -10.83
C LYS A 44 9.82 -0.18 -11.51
N ARG A 45 10.86 0.17 -10.77
CA ARG A 45 11.96 1.01 -11.26
C ARG A 45 13.29 0.29 -11.13
N PRO A 46 14.23 0.51 -12.07
CA PRO A 46 15.55 -0.11 -12.00
C PRO A 46 16.30 0.27 -10.72
N SER A 47 17.06 -0.68 -10.21
CA SER A 47 17.96 -0.46 -9.07
C SER A 47 19.32 0.04 -9.57
N TYR A 48 19.90 0.98 -8.83
CA TYR A 48 21.23 1.52 -9.14
C TYR A 48 22.11 1.52 -7.91
N THR A 49 23.42 1.40 -8.14
CA THR A 49 24.43 1.68 -7.13
C THR A 49 25.24 2.89 -7.54
N ILE A 50 25.94 3.48 -6.58
CA ILE A 50 26.78 4.65 -6.84
C ILE A 50 28.23 4.18 -6.93
N ASP A 51 28.88 4.51 -8.05
CA ASP A 51 30.32 4.37 -8.21
C ASP A 51 30.97 5.69 -7.78
N THR A 52 31.72 5.65 -6.69
CA THR A 52 32.42 6.81 -6.16
C THR A 52 33.91 6.62 -6.42
N PRO A 53 34.50 7.31 -7.40
CA PRO A 53 35.91 7.19 -7.69
C PRO A 53 36.79 7.63 -6.51
N GLU A 54 37.96 7.01 -6.40
CA GLU A 54 38.83 7.14 -5.25
C GLU A 54 39.45 8.53 -5.08
N TYR A 55 39.53 9.32 -6.15
CA TYR A 55 40.23 10.61 -6.14
C TYR A 55 39.33 11.82 -6.40
N GLY A 56 38.07 11.76 -5.93
CA GLY A 56 37.19 12.91 -5.97
C GLY A 56 36.62 13.25 -7.34
N GLU A 57 36.66 12.33 -8.28
CA GLU A 57 35.94 12.45 -9.54
C GLU A 57 34.43 12.34 -9.31
N ASP A 58 33.64 12.80 -10.27
CA ASP A 58 32.18 12.76 -10.14
C ASP A 58 31.66 11.34 -9.97
N SER A 59 30.75 11.17 -9.01
CA SER A 59 30.05 9.91 -8.81
C SER A 59 29.12 9.63 -9.99
N ARG A 60 28.96 8.37 -10.32
CA ARG A 60 28.02 7.94 -11.37
C ARG A 60 27.13 6.81 -10.88
N LEU A 61 25.97 6.67 -11.49
CA LEU A 61 25.05 5.59 -11.22
C LEU A 61 25.35 4.40 -12.11
N ILE A 62 25.38 3.21 -11.49
CA ILE A 62 25.55 1.94 -12.20
C ILE A 62 24.30 1.11 -11.97
N GLN A 63 23.63 0.71 -13.03
CA GLN A 63 22.43 -0.12 -12.91
C GLN A 63 22.77 -1.52 -12.40
N THR A 64 22.04 -1.95 -11.37
CA THR A 64 22.15 -3.30 -10.83
C THR A 64 21.46 -4.27 -11.79
N PRO A 65 22.15 -5.34 -12.27
CA PRO A 65 21.54 -6.28 -13.18
C PRO A 65 20.33 -6.99 -12.56
N ASP A 66 19.26 -7.15 -13.36
CA ASP A 66 18.08 -7.95 -13.02
C ASP A 66 17.44 -7.61 -11.68
N THR A 67 17.63 -6.40 -11.19
CA THR A 67 17.12 -5.94 -9.90
C THR A 67 16.32 -4.66 -10.08
N PHE A 68 15.17 -4.62 -9.43
CA PHE A 68 14.24 -3.48 -9.49
C PHE A 68 13.73 -3.16 -8.10
N HIS A 69 13.26 -1.93 -7.93
CA HIS A 69 12.56 -1.51 -6.72
C HIS A 69 11.09 -1.27 -7.03
N ILE A 70 10.25 -1.63 -6.09
CA ILE A 70 8.85 -1.20 -6.10
C ILE A 70 8.79 0.11 -5.32
N VAL A 71 8.40 1.17 -6.00
CA VAL A 71 8.47 2.53 -5.49
C VAL A 71 7.08 3.14 -5.48
N ARG A 72 6.69 3.74 -4.37
CA ARG A 72 5.43 4.48 -4.27
C ARG A 72 5.57 5.81 -5.03
N ASP A 73 4.70 6.05 -6.00
CA ASP A 73 4.82 7.19 -6.90
C ASP A 73 4.59 8.54 -6.22
N SER A 74 3.79 8.56 -5.15
CA SER A 74 3.43 9.79 -4.46
C SER A 74 4.61 10.47 -3.75
N ASP A 75 5.55 9.69 -3.24
CA ASP A 75 6.67 10.21 -2.44
C ASP A 75 8.03 9.57 -2.77
N ASN A 76 8.07 8.71 -3.78
CA ASN A 76 9.28 7.95 -4.17
C ASN A 76 9.82 7.02 -3.07
N ALA A 77 8.98 6.62 -2.12
CA ALA A 77 9.38 5.68 -1.08
C ALA A 77 9.64 4.30 -1.68
N ILE A 78 10.80 3.72 -1.36
CA ILE A 78 11.14 2.37 -1.79
C ILE A 78 10.46 1.38 -0.85
N LEU A 79 9.51 0.61 -1.37
CA LEU A 79 8.73 -0.33 -0.56
C LEU A 79 9.38 -1.72 -0.52
N SER A 80 9.95 -2.18 -1.62
CA SER A 80 10.58 -3.49 -1.72
C SER A 80 11.48 -3.57 -2.94
N SER A 81 12.21 -4.69 -3.05
CA SER A 81 13.02 -5.01 -4.22
C SER A 81 12.56 -6.32 -4.83
N CYS A 82 12.73 -6.47 -6.14
CA CYS A 82 12.26 -7.63 -6.87
C CYS A 82 13.10 -7.89 -8.12
N GLY A 83 12.89 -9.04 -8.75
CA GLY A 83 13.51 -9.40 -10.03
C GLY A 83 12.68 -8.99 -11.24
N THR A 84 13.14 -9.39 -12.42
CA THR A 84 12.53 -9.00 -13.69
C THR A 84 11.12 -9.54 -13.89
N GLY A 85 10.82 -10.71 -13.37
CA GLY A 85 9.52 -11.38 -13.57
C GLY A 85 8.39 -10.90 -12.66
N TYR A 86 8.68 -10.09 -11.66
CA TYR A 86 7.67 -9.64 -10.71
C TYR A 86 6.86 -8.46 -11.26
N ILE A 87 5.55 -8.56 -11.16
CA ILE A 87 4.63 -7.48 -11.52
C ILE A 87 3.92 -7.03 -10.23
N PRO A 88 4.07 -5.76 -9.82
CA PRO A 88 3.44 -5.29 -8.58
C PRO A 88 1.92 -5.23 -8.70
N THR A 89 1.23 -5.55 -7.61
CA THR A 89 -0.21 -5.38 -7.49
C THR A 89 -0.48 -3.98 -6.96
N GLN A 90 -1.33 -3.23 -7.65
CA GLN A 90 -1.75 -1.90 -7.22
C GLN A 90 -2.83 -2.01 -6.13
N ASN A 91 -2.86 -1.07 -5.19
CA ASN A 91 -3.91 -1.02 -4.18
C ASN A 91 -5.30 -0.97 -4.83
N LYS A 92 -5.45 -0.19 -5.89
CA LYS A 92 -6.70 -0.06 -6.64
C LYS A 92 -7.23 -1.41 -7.13
N GLN A 93 -6.34 -2.31 -7.56
CA GLN A 93 -6.73 -3.64 -8.03
C GLN A 93 -7.36 -4.48 -6.91
N ILE A 94 -6.81 -4.37 -5.70
CA ILE A 94 -7.33 -5.06 -4.52
C ILE A 94 -8.73 -4.55 -4.18
N PHE A 95 -8.91 -3.23 -4.14
CA PHE A 95 -10.19 -2.62 -3.80
C PHE A 95 -11.23 -2.81 -4.89
N ASP A 96 -10.83 -2.84 -6.17
CA ASP A 96 -11.74 -3.18 -7.28
C ASP A 96 -12.23 -4.64 -7.16
N PHE A 97 -11.36 -5.55 -6.78
CA PHE A 97 -11.75 -6.94 -6.52
C PHE A 97 -12.77 -7.01 -5.38
N LEU A 98 -12.53 -6.29 -4.28
CA LEU A 98 -13.46 -6.24 -3.15
C LEU A 98 -14.81 -5.62 -3.55
N THR A 99 -14.80 -4.63 -4.44
CA THR A 99 -16.04 -4.04 -4.94
C THR A 99 -16.92 -5.06 -5.65
N ARG A 100 -16.32 -5.94 -6.45
CA ARG A 100 -17.06 -7.03 -7.11
C ARG A 100 -17.65 -8.00 -6.09
N PHE A 101 -16.89 -8.32 -5.04
CA PHE A 101 -17.39 -9.17 -3.97
C PHE A 101 -18.49 -8.50 -3.15
N ALA A 102 -18.38 -7.22 -2.87
CA ALA A 102 -19.39 -6.48 -2.13
C ALA A 102 -20.75 -6.53 -2.83
N THR A 103 -20.75 -6.39 -4.16
CA THR A 103 -21.96 -6.47 -4.96
C THR A 103 -22.59 -7.88 -4.93
N ALA A 104 -21.73 -8.93 -4.96
CA ALA A 104 -22.21 -10.31 -5.01
C ALA A 104 -22.61 -10.87 -3.66
N ALA A 105 -21.92 -10.49 -2.57
CA ALA A 105 -22.04 -11.09 -1.26
C ALA A 105 -22.64 -10.17 -0.19
N ASP A 106 -22.95 -8.94 -0.55
CA ASP A 106 -23.57 -7.95 0.36
C ASP A 106 -22.75 -7.78 1.66
N PHE A 107 -21.47 -7.49 1.53
CA PHE A 107 -20.64 -7.16 2.68
C PHE A 107 -20.24 -5.67 2.66
N SER A 108 -19.83 -5.16 3.81
CA SER A 108 -19.32 -3.79 3.96
C SER A 108 -17.87 -3.80 4.44
N MET A 109 -17.15 -2.71 4.16
CA MET A 109 -15.79 -2.56 4.63
C MET A 109 -15.77 -2.21 6.13
N GLU A 110 -14.90 -2.85 6.88
CA GLU A 110 -14.71 -2.58 8.30
C GLU A 110 -13.49 -1.69 8.55
N THR A 111 -12.35 -2.04 7.95
CA THR A 111 -11.13 -1.25 8.08
C THR A 111 -10.20 -1.48 6.90
N ALA A 112 -9.36 -0.49 6.66
CA ALA A 112 -8.26 -0.59 5.71
C ALA A 112 -7.12 0.32 6.16
N GLY A 113 -5.90 -0.01 5.77
CA GLY A 113 -4.77 0.82 6.12
C GLY A 113 -3.45 0.29 5.59
N SER A 114 -2.37 0.94 5.99
CA SER A 114 -1.01 0.54 5.62
C SER A 114 -0.08 0.55 6.83
N LEU A 115 0.94 -0.31 6.75
CA LEU A 115 1.98 -0.46 7.77
C LEU A 115 3.35 -0.23 7.16
N ARG A 116 4.31 0.10 8.00
CA ARG A 116 5.74 0.14 7.63
C ARG A 116 6.02 1.01 6.42
N GLY A 117 5.46 2.23 6.41
CA GLY A 117 5.66 3.16 5.30
C GLY A 117 5.05 2.71 3.98
N GLY A 118 3.98 1.94 4.02
CA GLY A 118 3.28 1.45 2.83
C GLY A 118 3.75 0.08 2.34
N LYS A 119 4.68 -0.58 3.04
CA LYS A 119 5.18 -1.90 2.64
C LYS A 119 4.14 -3.00 2.80
N SER A 120 3.19 -2.83 3.71
CA SER A 120 2.07 -3.74 3.92
C SER A 120 0.77 -2.97 3.92
N VAL A 121 -0.21 -3.47 3.19
CA VAL A 121 -1.56 -2.90 3.10
C VAL A 121 -2.56 -3.94 3.51
N TRP A 122 -3.57 -3.56 4.29
CA TRP A 122 -4.65 -4.47 4.67
C TRP A 122 -6.02 -3.89 4.38
N ALA A 123 -6.98 -4.78 4.22
CA ALA A 123 -8.39 -4.43 4.11
C ALA A 123 -9.21 -5.56 4.74
N LEU A 124 -10.17 -5.20 5.58
CA LEU A 124 -11.07 -6.14 6.22
C LEU A 124 -12.51 -5.80 5.85
N ALA A 125 -13.26 -6.80 5.46
CA ALA A 125 -14.67 -6.68 5.16
C ALA A 125 -15.48 -7.41 6.22
N LYS A 126 -16.66 -6.87 6.53
CA LYS A 126 -17.61 -7.48 7.46
C LYS A 126 -18.71 -8.16 6.66
N VAL A 127 -18.86 -9.45 6.86
CA VAL A 127 -19.93 -10.24 6.24
C VAL A 127 -21.16 -10.16 7.14
N PRO A 128 -22.35 -9.87 6.60
CA PRO A 128 -23.55 -9.85 7.44
C PRO A 128 -23.83 -11.24 8.02
N HIS A 129 -24.31 -11.25 9.24
CA HIS A 129 -24.77 -12.48 9.86
C HIS A 129 -26.08 -12.92 9.20
N SER A 130 -26.12 -14.15 8.76
CA SER A 130 -27.34 -14.77 8.24
C SER A 130 -28.23 -15.26 9.39
#